data_38aeb006f246844065f14c6009972872
#
_entry.id   38aeb006f246844065f14c6009972872
#
_cell.length_a   1.000
_cell.length_b   1.000
_cell.length_c   1.000
_cell.angle_alpha   90.00
_cell.angle_beta   90.00
_cell.angle_gamma   90.00
#
_symmetry.space_group_name_H-M   'P 1'
#
loop_
_entity.id
_entity.type
_entity.pdbx_description
1 polymer ?
#
loop_
_entity_poly.entity_id
_entity_poly.type
_entity_poly.pdbx_seq_one_letter_code
_entity_poly.pdbx_strand_id
1 'polypeptide(L)'
;MKIPSISCTIEMFCSVNPSEDPKKIQKAISNIFPYSIIKTENSSISFYSNDLKSLEKIYETIHTKQSQKIYKRNLEKNLENDTTWFYLNKQAAFVEKIAICEKADESPLGPIKVILTSSYIDRIIDWIISRDY
;
A
#
# COMPACT_ATOMS: atom_id res chain seq x y z
N MET A 1 17.34 -0.21 2.17
CA MET A 1 16.30 -1.26 2.24
C MET A 1 16.86 -2.56 1.70
N LYS A 2 16.75 -3.63 2.47
CA LYS A 2 17.15 -4.95 2.01
C LYS A 2 15.90 -5.79 1.76
N ILE A 3 15.70 -6.17 0.51
CA ILE A 3 14.51 -6.93 0.10
C ILE A 3 14.74 -8.41 0.36
N PRO A 4 13.86 -9.09 1.13
CA PRO A 4 13.99 -10.51 1.36
C PRO A 4 13.69 -11.33 0.11
N SER A 5 14.33 -12.51 0.00
CA SER A 5 14.08 -13.44 -1.10
C SER A 5 12.84 -14.29 -0.80
N ILE A 6 11.71 -13.63 -0.68
CA ILE A 6 10.42 -14.28 -0.36
C ILE A 6 9.43 -13.90 -1.45
N SER A 7 8.71 -14.90 -1.96
CA SER A 7 7.66 -14.68 -2.94
C SER A 7 6.48 -13.99 -2.28
N CYS A 8 6.07 -12.85 -2.84
CA CYS A 8 4.93 -12.08 -2.34
C CYS A 8 4.22 -11.42 -3.51
N THR A 9 2.90 -11.48 -3.48
CA THR A 9 2.04 -10.78 -4.43
C THR A 9 1.57 -9.47 -3.79
N ILE A 10 1.72 -8.37 -4.51
CA ILE A 10 1.24 -7.06 -4.08
C ILE A 10 0.13 -6.64 -5.04
N GLU A 11 -1.04 -6.36 -4.50
CA GLU A 11 -2.18 -5.85 -5.24
C GLU A 11 -2.59 -4.50 -4.67
N MET A 12 -2.98 -3.58 -5.54
CA MET A 12 -3.51 -2.29 -5.13
C MET A 12 -4.82 -2.05 -5.83
N PHE A 13 -5.77 -1.50 -5.10
CA PHE A 13 -7.07 -1.10 -5.64
C PHE A 13 -7.45 0.28 -5.11
N CYS A 14 -7.93 1.14 -6.02
CA CYS A 14 -8.38 2.47 -5.69
C CYS A 14 -9.59 2.81 -6.55
N SER A 15 -10.69 3.24 -5.93
CA SER A 15 -11.88 3.66 -6.67
C SER A 15 -11.67 5.03 -7.31
N VAL A 16 -12.35 5.25 -8.44
CA VAL A 16 -12.42 6.55 -9.12
C VAL A 16 -13.89 6.96 -9.14
N ASN A 17 -14.23 7.99 -8.36
CA ASN A 17 -15.60 8.48 -8.29
C ASN A 17 -15.88 9.42 -9.46
N PRO A 18 -17.17 9.60 -9.86
CA PRO A 18 -17.51 10.45 -11.01
C PRO A 18 -17.00 11.89 -10.92
N SER A 19 -16.81 12.40 -9.71
CA SER A 19 -16.30 13.77 -9.48
C SER A 19 -14.78 13.86 -9.51
N GLU A 20 -14.08 12.74 -9.61
CA GLU A 20 -12.61 12.71 -9.56
C GLU A 20 -12.03 12.65 -10.98
N ASP A 21 -10.85 13.26 -11.15
CA ASP A 21 -10.07 13.17 -12.38
C ASP A 21 -9.18 11.94 -12.32
N PRO A 22 -9.41 10.92 -13.18
CA PRO A 22 -8.59 9.70 -13.18
C PRO A 22 -7.08 9.97 -13.34
N LYS A 23 -6.71 10.99 -14.11
CA LYS A 23 -5.30 11.32 -14.33
C LYS A 23 -4.61 11.80 -13.06
N LYS A 24 -5.31 12.56 -12.23
CA LYS A 24 -4.79 13.02 -10.94
C LYS A 24 -4.61 11.85 -9.99
N ILE A 25 -5.54 10.90 -9.99
CA ILE A 25 -5.43 9.69 -9.16
C ILE A 25 -4.28 8.81 -9.64
N GLN A 26 -4.11 8.64 -10.96
CA GLN A 26 -2.98 7.91 -11.52
C GLN A 26 -1.66 8.50 -11.06
N LYS A 27 -1.53 9.83 -11.07
CA LYS A 27 -0.33 10.51 -10.60
C LYS A 27 -0.10 10.28 -9.11
N ALA A 28 -1.16 10.36 -8.30
CA ALA A 28 -1.08 10.11 -6.87
C ALA A 28 -0.59 8.68 -6.58
N ILE A 29 -1.15 7.69 -7.29
CA ILE A 29 -0.71 6.30 -7.17
C ILE A 29 0.76 6.13 -7.59
N SER A 30 1.17 6.79 -8.66
CA SER A 30 2.56 6.73 -9.13
C SER A 30 3.54 7.34 -8.12
N ASN A 31 3.09 8.30 -7.32
CA ASN A 31 3.91 8.86 -6.25
C ASN A 31 4.25 7.83 -5.17
N ILE A 32 3.35 6.88 -4.94
CA ILE A 32 3.54 5.82 -3.94
C ILE A 32 4.20 4.58 -4.55
N PHE A 33 3.82 4.24 -5.78
CA PHE A 33 4.25 3.03 -6.46
C PHE A 33 4.90 3.35 -7.82
N PRO A 34 6.08 3.96 -7.83
CA PRO A 34 6.69 4.48 -9.08
C PRO A 34 7.11 3.40 -10.09
N TYR A 35 7.26 2.17 -9.63
CA TYR A 35 7.72 1.06 -10.48
C TYR A 35 6.59 0.16 -10.95
N SER A 36 5.33 0.53 -10.70
CA SER A 36 4.19 -0.33 -10.98
C SER A 36 3.49 0.07 -12.26
N ILE A 37 3.01 -0.94 -13.01
CA ILE A 37 2.20 -0.73 -14.19
C ILE A 37 0.75 -0.66 -13.74
N ILE A 38 0.15 0.51 -13.89
CA ILE A 38 -1.20 0.81 -13.41
C ILE A 38 -2.22 0.46 -14.50
N LYS A 39 -3.26 -0.26 -14.11
CA LYS A 39 -4.41 -0.55 -14.96
C LYS A 39 -5.55 0.39 -14.57
N THR A 40 -6.04 1.17 -15.54
CA THR A 40 -7.16 2.09 -15.34
C THR A 40 -8.41 1.54 -16.01
N GLU A 41 -9.47 1.44 -15.23
CA GLU A 41 -10.81 1.10 -15.71
C GLU A 41 -11.74 2.28 -15.44
N ASN A 42 -13.01 2.18 -15.85
CA ASN A 42 -13.95 3.31 -15.76
C ASN A 42 -14.14 3.87 -14.35
N SER A 43 -14.10 3.00 -13.35
CA SER A 43 -14.38 3.40 -11.96
C SER A 43 -13.32 2.95 -10.98
N SER A 44 -12.17 2.47 -11.46
CA SER A 44 -11.10 2.00 -10.59
C SER A 44 -9.72 2.08 -11.23
N ILE A 45 -8.71 2.13 -10.37
CA ILE A 45 -7.31 2.02 -10.74
C ILE A 45 -6.73 0.89 -9.89
N SER A 46 -5.98 0.00 -10.53
CA SER A 46 -5.39 -1.14 -9.85
C SER A 46 -4.03 -1.51 -10.44
N PHE A 47 -3.26 -2.28 -9.69
CA PHE A 47 -2.07 -2.95 -10.22
C PHE A 47 -1.86 -4.28 -9.48
N TYR A 48 -1.04 -5.12 -10.11
CA TYR A 48 -0.59 -6.40 -9.58
C TYR A 48 0.93 -6.47 -9.77
N SER A 49 1.64 -6.89 -8.74
CA SER A 49 3.09 -7.03 -8.80
C SER A 49 3.55 -8.23 -7.98
N ASN A 50 4.63 -8.88 -8.43
CA ASN A 50 5.32 -9.93 -7.68
C ASN A 50 6.62 -9.41 -7.07
N ASP A 51 6.91 -8.13 -7.23
CA ASP A 51 8.19 -7.54 -6.82
C ASP A 51 8.00 -6.69 -5.57
N LEU A 52 8.64 -7.11 -4.48
CA LEU A 52 8.60 -6.38 -3.21
C LEU A 52 9.18 -4.96 -3.31
N LYS A 53 9.96 -4.68 -4.35
CA LYS A 53 10.45 -3.32 -4.61
C LYS A 53 9.30 -2.34 -4.83
N SER A 54 8.13 -2.81 -5.22
CA SER A 54 6.93 -1.98 -5.33
C SER A 54 6.57 -1.28 -4.01
N LEU A 55 7.00 -1.83 -2.87
CA LEU A 55 6.72 -1.30 -1.54
C LEU A 55 7.81 -0.36 -1.02
N GLU A 56 8.82 -0.03 -1.84
CA GLU A 56 9.99 0.73 -1.41
C GLU A 56 9.64 2.03 -0.70
N LYS A 57 8.77 2.84 -1.29
CA LYS A 57 8.40 4.14 -0.71
C LYS A 57 7.60 3.99 0.58
N ILE A 58 6.75 2.99 0.64
CA ILE A 58 5.99 2.69 1.86
C ILE A 58 6.96 2.25 2.96
N TYR A 59 7.88 1.36 2.64
CA TYR A 59 8.91 0.89 3.57
C TYR A 59 9.74 2.06 4.13
N GLU A 60 10.24 2.91 3.24
CA GLU A 60 11.03 4.08 3.64
C GLU A 60 10.23 5.02 4.53
N THR A 61 8.97 5.26 4.22
CA THR A 61 8.10 6.14 5.02
C THR A 61 7.87 5.56 6.41
N ILE A 62 7.61 4.26 6.52
CA ILE A 62 7.41 3.59 7.81
C ILE A 62 8.66 3.77 8.70
N HIS A 63 9.84 3.57 8.12
CA HIS A 63 11.10 3.62 8.87
C HIS A 63 11.52 5.05 9.18
N THR A 64 11.35 5.98 8.25
CA THR A 64 11.69 7.38 8.46
C THR A 64 10.79 8.03 9.52
N LYS A 65 9.51 7.74 9.50
CA LYS A 65 8.53 8.30 10.44
C LYS A 65 8.34 7.46 11.70
N GLN A 66 9.04 6.33 11.80
CA GLN A 66 8.94 5.42 12.93
C GLN A 66 7.49 5.01 13.22
N SER A 67 6.76 4.65 12.17
CA SER A 67 5.34 4.30 12.25
C SER A 67 5.08 2.80 12.26
N GLN A 68 6.08 1.99 12.67
CA GLN A 68 5.99 0.54 12.68
C GLN A 68 4.80 0.01 13.49
N LYS A 69 4.52 0.62 14.63
CA LYS A 69 3.44 0.15 15.52
C LYS A 69 2.07 0.17 14.87
N ILE A 70 1.74 1.26 14.19
CA ILE A 70 0.41 1.38 13.57
C ILE A 70 0.29 0.44 12.37
N TYR A 71 1.34 0.29 11.57
CA TYR A 71 1.33 -0.66 10.46
C TYR A 71 1.25 -2.10 10.98
N LYS A 72 2.01 -2.45 12.01
CA LYS A 72 1.95 -3.78 12.62
C LYS A 72 0.54 -4.10 13.10
N ARG A 73 -0.09 -3.17 13.82
CA ARG A 73 -1.44 -3.35 14.34
C ARG A 73 -2.43 -3.63 13.21
N ASN A 74 -2.36 -2.86 12.13
CA ASN A 74 -3.29 -3.03 11.01
C ASN A 74 -3.01 -4.31 10.23
N LEU A 75 -1.77 -4.64 9.98
CA LEU A 75 -1.40 -5.85 9.25
C LEU A 75 -1.78 -7.11 10.02
N GLU A 76 -1.59 -7.13 11.33
CA GLU A 76 -1.98 -8.26 12.17
C GLU A 76 -3.50 -8.38 12.29
N LYS A 77 -4.20 -7.25 12.44
CA LYS A 77 -5.66 -7.20 12.53
C LYS A 77 -6.32 -7.74 11.27
N ASN A 78 -5.76 -7.42 10.11
CA ASN A 78 -6.33 -7.77 8.81
C ASN A 78 -5.78 -9.08 8.26
N LEU A 79 -4.93 -9.75 9.01
CA LEU A 79 -4.33 -11.02 8.59
C LEU A 79 -5.36 -12.12 8.57
N GLU A 80 -5.48 -12.78 7.41
CA GLU A 80 -6.33 -13.95 7.22
C GLU A 80 -5.62 -14.92 6.29
N ASN A 81 -5.26 -16.10 6.80
CA ASN A 81 -4.49 -17.10 6.07
C ASN A 81 -3.16 -16.50 5.57
N ASP A 82 -2.95 -16.49 4.27
CA ASP A 82 -1.72 -15.99 3.63
C ASP A 82 -1.83 -14.53 3.18
N THR A 83 -2.90 -13.85 3.54
CA THR A 83 -3.21 -12.52 3.02
C THR A 83 -3.41 -11.51 4.15
N THR A 84 -2.87 -10.32 3.97
CA THR A 84 -3.18 -9.17 4.81
C THR A 84 -3.29 -7.93 3.94
N TRP A 85 -3.78 -6.85 4.53
CA TRP A 85 -3.99 -5.61 3.78
C TRP A 85 -3.99 -4.41 4.71
N PHE A 86 -3.87 -3.23 4.11
CA PHE A 86 -4.01 -1.97 4.81
C PHE A 86 -4.52 -0.90 3.87
N TYR A 87 -5.05 0.18 4.43
CA TYR A 87 -5.52 1.33 3.68
C TYR A 87 -4.53 2.49 3.77
N LEU A 88 -4.36 3.19 2.64
CA LEU A 88 -3.66 4.47 2.60
C LEU A 88 -4.64 5.57 2.24
N ASN A 89 -4.38 6.76 2.77
CA ASN A 89 -5.21 7.94 2.51
C ASN A 89 -4.96 8.44 1.07
N LYS A 90 -6.02 8.45 0.26
CA LYS A 90 -5.93 8.90 -1.14
C LYS A 90 -5.57 10.38 -1.22
N GLN A 91 -6.13 11.22 -0.35
CA GLN A 91 -5.89 12.66 -0.38
C GLN A 91 -4.44 12.98 -0.04
N ALA A 92 -3.84 12.25 0.89
CA ALA A 92 -2.43 12.41 1.21
C ALA A 92 -1.54 12.09 0.00
N ALA A 93 -1.92 11.11 -0.80
CA ALA A 93 -1.16 10.71 -1.98
C ALA A 93 -1.09 11.81 -3.04
N PHE A 94 -2.11 12.66 -3.14
CA PHE A 94 -2.09 13.80 -4.06
C PHE A 94 -0.97 14.80 -3.75
N VAL A 95 -0.56 14.88 -2.49
CA VAL A 95 0.55 15.75 -2.06
C VAL A 95 1.80 14.96 -1.73
N GLU A 96 1.96 13.81 -2.35
CA GLU A 96 3.14 12.93 -2.25
C GLU A 96 3.42 12.43 -0.84
N LYS A 97 2.36 12.25 -0.03
CA LYS A 97 2.48 11.72 1.33
C LYS A 97 1.84 10.34 1.41
N ILE A 98 2.43 9.49 2.25
CA ILE A 98 1.93 8.15 2.53
C ILE A 98 1.43 8.16 3.97
N ALA A 99 0.10 8.02 4.12
CA ALA A 99 -0.55 8.04 5.41
C ALA A 99 -1.49 6.85 5.54
N ILE A 100 -1.27 6.01 6.53
CA ILE A 100 -2.11 4.85 6.78
C ILE A 100 -3.45 5.27 7.39
N CYS A 101 -4.53 4.58 6.98
CA CYS A 101 -5.87 4.70 7.55
C CYS A 101 -6.26 3.40 8.22
N GLU A 102 -6.91 3.47 9.38
CA GLU A 102 -7.44 2.29 10.03
C GLU A 102 -8.79 1.88 9.42
N LYS A 103 -9.58 2.85 8.98
CA LYS A 103 -10.91 2.63 8.38
C LYS A 103 -11.00 3.28 7.01
N ALA A 104 -11.78 2.68 6.13
CA ALA A 104 -11.95 3.18 4.77
C ALA A 104 -12.51 4.60 4.73
N ASP A 105 -13.41 4.95 5.65
CA ASP A 105 -14.07 6.26 5.69
C ASP A 105 -13.16 7.40 6.18
N GLU A 106 -11.97 7.09 6.67
CA GLU A 106 -10.97 8.11 7.01
C GLU A 106 -10.39 8.78 5.76
N SER A 107 -10.55 8.14 4.60
CA SER A 107 -10.12 8.72 3.32
C SER A 107 -11.36 9.15 2.53
N PRO A 108 -11.59 10.45 2.36
CA PRO A 108 -12.70 10.92 1.52
C PRO A 108 -12.61 10.35 0.11
N LEU A 109 -13.75 9.97 -0.46
CA LEU A 109 -13.86 9.36 -1.79
C LEU A 109 -13.19 7.99 -1.90
N GLY A 110 -12.93 7.33 -0.76
CA GLY A 110 -12.37 6.00 -0.68
C GLY A 110 -10.86 5.98 -0.52
N PRO A 111 -10.33 4.93 0.11
CA PRO A 111 -8.89 4.78 0.34
C PRO A 111 -8.20 4.09 -0.84
N ILE A 112 -6.86 4.04 -0.74
CA ILE A 112 -6.03 3.15 -1.55
C ILE A 112 -5.87 1.87 -0.74
N LYS A 113 -6.34 0.72 -1.26
CA LYS A 113 -6.19 -0.56 -0.57
C LYS A 113 -4.96 -1.29 -1.11
N VAL A 114 -4.08 -1.69 -0.22
CA VAL A 114 -2.88 -2.47 -0.55
C VAL A 114 -3.02 -3.85 0.07
N ILE A 115 -2.95 -4.89 -0.76
CA ILE A 115 -3.14 -6.28 -0.37
C ILE A 115 -1.84 -7.04 -0.60
N LEU A 116 -1.40 -7.78 0.41
CA LEU A 116 -0.18 -8.57 0.39
C LEU A 116 -0.55 -10.05 0.57
N THR A 117 -0.06 -10.90 -0.31
CA THR A 117 -0.29 -12.35 -0.23
C THR A 117 1.04 -13.08 -0.37
N SER A 118 1.32 -13.96 0.58
CA SER A 118 2.54 -14.78 0.58
C SER A 118 2.36 -16.01 1.46
N SER A 119 2.94 -17.14 1.05
CA SER A 119 3.01 -18.31 1.92
C SER A 119 3.83 -18.06 3.19
N TYR A 120 4.65 -17.00 3.18
CA TYR A 120 5.45 -16.57 4.31
C TYR A 120 5.05 -15.17 4.76
N ILE A 121 3.73 -14.93 4.86
CA ILE A 121 3.20 -13.60 5.15
C ILE A 121 3.74 -13.01 6.46
N ASP A 122 3.98 -13.85 7.47
CA ASP A 122 4.56 -13.40 8.73
C ASP A 122 5.94 -12.78 8.54
N ARG A 123 6.75 -13.34 7.66
CA ARG A 123 8.08 -12.81 7.34
C ARG A 123 7.98 -11.51 6.55
N ILE A 124 6.99 -11.38 5.70
CA ILE A 124 6.74 -10.14 4.97
C ILE A 124 6.36 -9.02 5.92
N ILE A 125 5.46 -9.30 6.86
CA ILE A 125 5.06 -8.36 7.90
C ILE A 125 6.29 -7.94 8.73
N ASP A 126 7.08 -8.91 9.19
CA ASP A 126 8.27 -8.64 9.98
C ASP A 126 9.28 -7.76 9.24
N TRP A 127 9.45 -7.99 7.95
CA TRP A 127 10.34 -7.18 7.12
C TRP A 127 9.85 -5.73 7.00
N ILE A 128 8.57 -5.54 6.73
CA ILE A 128 7.97 -4.19 6.56
C ILE A 128 8.14 -3.36 7.83
N ILE A 129 7.93 -3.98 9.00
CA ILE A 129 7.97 -3.29 10.28
C ILE A 129 9.31 -3.44 11.01
N SER A 130 10.31 -4.05 10.37
CA SER A 130 11.62 -4.27 11.00
C SER A 130 12.23 -2.95 11.49
N ARG A 131 13.00 -3.04 12.56
CA ARG A 131 13.82 -1.91 13.02
C ARG A 131 15.21 -2.13 12.47
N ASP A 132 15.60 -1.30 11.52
CA ASP A 132 16.95 -1.31 11.00
C ASP A 132 17.86 -0.56 11.95
N TYR A 133 18.88 -1.24 12.38
CA TYR A 133 19.91 -0.65 13.22
C TYR A 133 21.21 -0.58 12.44
#